data_5d5953a073ae60e25db1e78acde574ab
#
_entry.id   5d5953a073ae60e25db1e78acde574ab
#
_cell.length_a   1.000
_cell.length_b   1.000
_cell.length_c   1.000
_cell.angle_alpha   90.00
_cell.angle_beta   90.00
_cell.angle_gamma   90.00
#
_symmetry.space_group_name_H-M   'P 1'
#
loop_
_entity.id
_entity.type
_entity.pdbx_description
1 polymer ?
#
loop_
_entity_poly.entity_id
_entity_poly.type
_entity_poly.pdbx_seq_one_letter_code
_entity_poly.pdbx_strand_id
1 'polypeptide(L)'
;MSETKNKVAKKQSTAVGMISKFESVKSRGLENIRQEDKSMPTLKLLQNGSPENNKNDASHVKGAQPGMILDPAGDTLYDGDEGVQVIPWGFAIQYVEWADRGTGPKSPIAFHAITSDILKQTTRDGSFKDRLPNGNYLEKTAYHFVLLVSEGSAPKPAVVTFKSTNLKVSRRWNNLMTDVQFKGQDGYFTPPSFS
;
A
#
# COMPACT_ATOMS: atom_id res chain seq x y z
N MET A 1 -4.69 -46.26 27.91
CA MET A 1 -4.63 -44.80 27.75
C MET A 1 -3.21 -44.31 27.62
N SER A 2 -2.47 -44.65 26.55
CA SER A 2 -1.04 -44.31 26.44
C SER A 2 -0.53 -44.06 25.01
N GLU A 3 -1.37 -43.89 24.01
CA GLU A 3 -0.87 -43.75 22.62
C GLU A 3 -1.01 -42.34 22.03
N THR A 4 -1.72 -41.43 22.68
CA THR A 4 -2.05 -40.10 22.05
C THR A 4 -0.92 -39.06 22.27
N LYS A 5 -0.06 -39.20 23.24
CA LYS A 5 1.01 -38.22 23.55
C LYS A 5 2.22 -38.29 22.59
N ASN A 6 2.49 -39.44 21.98
CA ASN A 6 3.71 -39.63 21.16
C ASN A 6 3.56 -39.06 19.71
N LYS A 7 2.34 -38.89 19.20
CA LYS A 7 2.14 -38.35 17.84
C LYS A 7 2.32 -36.83 17.73
N VAL A 8 1.99 -36.08 18.77
CA VAL A 8 2.09 -34.62 18.78
C VAL A 8 3.57 -34.18 18.89
N ALA A 9 4.36 -34.83 19.72
CA ALA A 9 5.79 -34.52 19.87
C ALA A 9 6.60 -34.79 18.59
N LYS A 10 6.25 -35.80 17.80
CA LYS A 10 6.95 -36.15 16.56
C LYS A 10 6.66 -35.14 15.44
N LYS A 11 5.47 -34.53 15.44
CA LYS A 11 5.08 -33.51 14.42
C LYS A 11 5.77 -32.17 14.67
N GLN A 12 5.96 -31.77 15.93
CA GLN A 12 6.67 -30.54 16.28
C GLN A 12 8.18 -30.64 15.98
N SER A 13 8.81 -31.78 16.23
CA SER A 13 10.25 -31.95 15.95
C SER A 13 10.56 -31.91 14.44
N THR A 14 9.62 -32.34 13.59
CA THR A 14 9.81 -32.30 12.13
C THR A 14 9.70 -30.87 11.58
N ALA A 15 8.78 -30.05 12.10
CA ALA A 15 8.62 -28.65 11.69
C ALA A 15 9.83 -27.79 12.10
N VAL A 16 10.32 -27.95 13.33
CA VAL A 16 11.52 -27.25 13.82
C VAL A 16 12.76 -27.64 13.01
N GLY A 17 12.91 -28.93 12.65
CA GLY A 17 14.01 -29.41 11.82
C GLY A 17 13.95 -28.92 10.37
N MET A 18 12.77 -28.62 9.84
CA MET A 18 12.62 -27.97 8.52
C MET A 18 12.99 -26.49 8.57
N ILE A 19 12.53 -25.75 9.57
CA ILE A 19 12.83 -24.32 9.74
C ILE A 19 14.35 -24.09 9.80
N SER A 20 15.07 -24.88 10.58
CA SER A 20 16.55 -24.77 10.69
C SER A 20 17.27 -25.07 9.38
N LYS A 21 16.73 -25.98 8.53
CA LYS A 21 17.27 -26.23 7.19
C LYS A 21 17.01 -25.06 6.24
N PHE A 22 15.87 -24.38 6.34
CA PHE A 22 15.59 -23.19 5.56
C PHE A 22 16.43 -21.97 6.00
N GLU A 23 16.73 -21.85 7.30
CA GLU A 23 17.65 -20.82 7.80
C GLU A 23 19.06 -20.96 7.22
N SER A 24 19.53 -22.18 7.00
CA SER A 24 20.88 -22.46 6.44
C SER A 24 21.00 -22.15 4.94
N VAL A 25 19.86 -22.03 4.22
CA VAL A 25 19.80 -21.69 2.78
C VAL A 25 19.22 -20.30 2.54
N LYS A 26 19.26 -19.45 3.54
CA LYS A 26 18.76 -18.08 3.53
C LYS A 26 19.28 -17.31 2.31
N SER A 27 18.35 -16.75 1.52
CA SER A 27 18.61 -15.96 0.32
C SER A 27 19.17 -16.72 -0.90
N ARG A 28 19.31 -18.04 -0.86
CA ARG A 28 19.82 -18.81 -2.00
C ARG A 28 18.83 -18.76 -3.17
N GLY A 29 19.30 -18.32 -4.33
CA GLY A 29 18.46 -18.10 -5.53
C GLY A 29 17.80 -16.72 -5.60
N LEU A 30 18.02 -15.84 -4.62
CA LEU A 30 17.52 -14.47 -4.59
C LEU A 30 18.65 -13.44 -4.75
N GLU A 31 19.87 -13.89 -4.99
CA GLU A 31 21.08 -13.07 -5.04
C GLU A 31 21.05 -12.02 -6.17
N ASN A 32 20.30 -12.32 -7.24
CA ASN A 32 20.17 -11.45 -8.39
C ASN A 32 18.97 -10.49 -8.32
N ILE A 33 18.14 -10.59 -7.31
CA ILE A 33 16.99 -9.68 -7.12
C ILE A 33 17.51 -8.34 -6.60
N ARG A 34 17.44 -7.31 -7.42
CA ARG A 34 17.79 -5.94 -7.09
C ARG A 34 16.60 -5.19 -6.51
N GLN A 35 16.86 -4.02 -5.94
CA GLN A 35 15.79 -3.15 -5.41
C GLN A 35 14.80 -2.74 -6.51
N GLU A 36 15.30 -2.51 -7.72
CA GLU A 36 14.52 -2.17 -8.91
C GLU A 36 13.59 -3.29 -9.39
N ASP A 37 13.90 -4.55 -9.05
CA ASP A 37 13.09 -5.72 -9.40
C ASP A 37 11.93 -5.94 -8.41
N LYS A 38 11.84 -5.10 -7.37
CA LYS A 38 10.80 -5.18 -6.35
C LYS A 38 9.82 -4.04 -6.51
N SER A 39 8.55 -4.35 -6.65
CA SER A 39 7.48 -3.35 -6.58
C SER A 39 6.85 -3.35 -5.19
N MET A 40 6.59 -2.15 -4.67
CA MET A 40 5.84 -2.00 -3.43
C MET A 40 4.33 -2.04 -3.76
N PRO A 41 3.57 -2.99 -3.20
CA PRO A 41 2.15 -3.10 -3.50
C PRO A 41 1.40 -1.86 -3.02
N THR A 42 0.46 -1.39 -3.83
CA THR A 42 -0.44 -0.31 -3.45
C THR A 42 -1.74 -0.92 -2.96
N LEU A 43 -2.07 -0.71 -1.69
CA LEU A 43 -3.33 -1.14 -1.11
C LEU A 43 -4.49 -0.41 -1.79
N LYS A 44 -5.49 -1.16 -2.20
CA LYS A 44 -6.63 -0.64 -2.94
C LYS A 44 -7.91 -0.81 -2.13
N LEU A 45 -8.57 0.32 -1.82
CA LEU A 45 -9.94 0.29 -1.32
C LEU A 45 -10.88 -0.01 -2.49
N LEU A 46 -11.57 -1.13 -2.44
CA LEU A 46 -12.50 -1.56 -3.48
C LEU A 46 -13.79 -0.74 -3.40
N GLN A 47 -14.21 -0.23 -4.55
CA GLN A 47 -15.45 0.53 -4.74
C GLN A 47 -16.44 -0.27 -5.59
N ASN A 48 -17.70 0.13 -5.65
CA ASN A 48 -18.72 -0.54 -6.48
C ASN A 48 -18.29 -0.77 -7.93
N GLY A 49 -17.54 0.16 -8.52
CA GLY A 49 -17.04 0.08 -9.89
C GLY A 49 -15.64 -0.53 -10.04
N SER A 50 -15.08 -1.11 -8.97
CA SER A 50 -13.75 -1.74 -9.06
C SER A 50 -13.81 -3.02 -9.89
N PRO A 51 -12.91 -3.21 -10.87
CA PRO A 51 -12.94 -4.40 -11.75
C PRO A 51 -12.75 -5.71 -10.96
N GLU A 52 -12.05 -5.67 -9.84
CA GLU A 52 -11.83 -6.82 -8.96
C GLU A 52 -13.13 -7.41 -8.40
N ASN A 53 -14.19 -6.60 -8.28
CA ASN A 53 -15.52 -7.08 -7.85
C ASN A 53 -16.31 -7.76 -8.98
N ASN A 54 -15.92 -7.55 -10.24
CA ASN A 54 -16.66 -8.04 -11.38
C ASN A 54 -16.16 -9.41 -11.82
N LYS A 55 -16.99 -10.44 -11.69
CA LYS A 55 -16.65 -11.83 -12.05
C LYS A 55 -16.27 -12.03 -13.53
N ASN A 56 -16.66 -11.09 -14.40
CA ASN A 56 -16.36 -11.15 -15.82
C ASN A 56 -15.11 -10.35 -16.21
N ASP A 57 -14.46 -9.69 -15.25
CA ASP A 57 -13.23 -8.93 -15.49
C ASP A 57 -12.00 -9.81 -15.27
N ALA A 58 -10.97 -9.62 -16.09
CA ALA A 58 -9.71 -10.34 -15.98
C ALA A 58 -8.99 -10.08 -14.64
N SER A 59 -9.28 -8.95 -13.99
CA SER A 59 -8.74 -8.57 -12.68
C SER A 59 -9.59 -9.07 -11.52
N HIS A 60 -10.59 -9.94 -11.77
CA HIS A 60 -11.47 -10.40 -10.71
C HIS A 60 -10.72 -11.12 -9.60
N VAL A 61 -10.96 -10.70 -8.36
CA VAL A 61 -10.47 -11.38 -7.16
C VAL A 61 -11.62 -12.10 -6.47
N LYS A 62 -11.48 -13.40 -6.25
CA LYS A 62 -12.53 -14.21 -5.63
C LYS A 62 -12.85 -13.71 -4.23
N GLY A 63 -14.10 -13.37 -4.00
CA GLY A 63 -14.57 -12.85 -2.70
C GLY A 63 -14.48 -11.35 -2.56
N ALA A 64 -13.92 -10.63 -3.54
CA ALA A 64 -13.84 -9.18 -3.52
C ALA A 64 -15.23 -8.54 -3.50
N GLN A 65 -15.42 -7.57 -2.61
CA GLN A 65 -16.64 -6.79 -2.46
C GLN A 65 -16.30 -5.31 -2.24
N PRO A 66 -17.22 -4.39 -2.57
CA PRO A 66 -17.05 -2.99 -2.25
C PRO A 66 -16.86 -2.77 -0.75
N GLY A 67 -15.95 -1.87 -0.40
CA GLY A 67 -15.59 -1.59 0.99
C GLY A 67 -14.39 -2.39 1.51
N MET A 68 -14.05 -3.50 0.89
CA MET A 68 -12.86 -4.27 1.26
C MET A 68 -11.56 -3.58 0.82
N ILE A 69 -10.46 -3.91 1.50
CA ILE A 69 -9.11 -3.47 1.15
C ILE A 69 -8.38 -4.65 0.52
N LEU A 70 -7.87 -4.45 -0.69
CA LEU A 70 -7.09 -5.45 -1.43
C LEU A 70 -5.59 -5.14 -1.32
N ASP A 71 -4.81 -6.14 -0.89
CA ASP A 71 -3.37 -6.20 -1.11
C ASP A 71 -3.11 -6.99 -2.40
N PRO A 72 -2.71 -6.34 -3.50
CA PRO A 72 -2.55 -7.00 -4.79
C PRO A 72 -1.32 -7.91 -4.86
N ALA A 73 -0.39 -7.83 -3.90
CA ALA A 73 0.80 -8.68 -3.90
C ALA A 73 0.50 -10.16 -3.60
N GLY A 74 -0.63 -10.44 -2.97
CA GLY A 74 -1.04 -11.81 -2.62
C GLY A 74 -2.53 -12.06 -2.77
N ASP A 75 -3.24 -11.20 -3.50
CA ASP A 75 -4.70 -11.20 -3.64
C ASP A 75 -5.41 -11.31 -2.28
N THR A 76 -4.81 -10.69 -1.26
CA THR A 76 -5.32 -10.75 0.11
C THR A 76 -6.39 -9.68 0.29
N LEU A 77 -7.57 -10.09 0.74
CA LEU A 77 -8.69 -9.21 1.04
C LEU A 77 -8.80 -9.02 2.55
N TYR A 78 -8.92 -7.78 2.97
CA TYR A 78 -9.20 -7.39 4.34
C TYR A 78 -10.60 -6.79 4.41
N ASP A 79 -11.30 -7.05 5.49
CA ASP A 79 -12.58 -6.41 5.77
C ASP A 79 -12.36 -4.89 5.97
N GLY A 80 -13.15 -4.06 5.29
CA GLY A 80 -13.01 -2.62 5.36
C GLY A 80 -13.48 -2.01 6.68
N ASP A 81 -14.40 -2.69 7.39
CA ASP A 81 -14.90 -2.25 8.69
C ASP A 81 -13.93 -2.62 9.82
N GLU A 82 -13.27 -3.77 9.72
CA GLU A 82 -12.20 -4.16 10.64
C GLU A 82 -10.89 -3.39 10.37
N GLY A 83 -10.65 -3.03 9.10
CA GLY A 83 -9.46 -2.33 8.66
C GLY A 83 -8.22 -3.21 8.62
N VAL A 84 -7.06 -2.56 8.49
CA VAL A 84 -5.73 -3.19 8.51
C VAL A 84 -4.83 -2.48 9.50
N GLN A 85 -4.00 -3.24 10.18
CA GLN A 85 -2.97 -2.67 11.04
C GLN A 85 -1.76 -2.29 10.21
N VAL A 86 -1.34 -1.04 10.35
CA VAL A 86 -0.17 -0.53 9.63
C VAL A 86 0.73 0.29 10.54
N ILE A 87 2.02 0.27 10.24
CA ILE A 87 3.01 1.20 10.81
C ILE A 87 3.39 2.16 9.69
N PRO A 88 3.03 3.45 9.76
CA PRO A 88 3.47 4.44 8.78
C PRO A 88 4.97 4.72 8.98
N TRP A 89 5.72 4.82 7.85
CA TRP A 89 7.15 5.09 7.90
C TRP A 89 7.61 6.15 6.89
N GLY A 90 6.72 6.63 6.03
CA GLY A 90 7.06 7.68 5.08
C GLY A 90 5.84 8.30 4.43
N PHE A 91 6.05 9.52 3.89
CA PHE A 91 5.03 10.29 3.19
C PHE A 91 5.65 11.00 1.99
N ALA A 92 4.95 10.98 0.86
CA ALA A 92 5.29 11.76 -0.32
C ALA A 92 4.01 12.33 -0.96
N ILE A 93 4.17 13.45 -1.67
CA ILE A 93 3.08 14.05 -2.42
C ILE A 93 3.61 14.52 -3.77
N GLN A 94 2.84 14.23 -4.84
CA GLN A 94 3.24 14.52 -6.22
C GLN A 94 2.02 14.92 -7.04
N TYR A 95 2.28 15.56 -8.18
CA TYR A 95 1.29 15.66 -9.25
C TYR A 95 1.50 14.51 -10.22
N VAL A 96 0.45 13.73 -10.44
CA VAL A 96 0.44 12.61 -11.39
C VAL A 96 -0.26 13.06 -12.64
N GLU A 97 0.40 12.93 -13.79
CA GLU A 97 -0.16 13.26 -15.09
C GLU A 97 -0.87 12.05 -15.69
N TRP A 98 -2.09 12.26 -16.13
CA TRP A 98 -2.95 11.25 -16.71
C TRP A 98 -3.45 11.67 -18.08
N ALA A 99 -3.57 10.71 -19.00
CA ALA A 99 -4.36 10.90 -20.21
C ALA A 99 -5.84 11.06 -19.84
N ASP A 100 -6.59 11.78 -20.65
CA ASP A 100 -8.03 11.82 -20.49
C ASP A 100 -8.65 10.43 -20.78
N ARG A 101 -9.82 10.19 -20.21
CA ARG A 101 -10.45 8.87 -20.29
C ARG A 101 -10.72 8.51 -21.76
N GLY A 102 -10.16 7.39 -22.21
CA GLY A 102 -10.32 6.88 -23.56
C GLY A 102 -9.33 7.43 -24.60
N THR A 103 -8.42 8.35 -24.23
CA THR A 103 -7.47 8.98 -25.18
C THR A 103 -6.03 8.46 -25.03
N GLY A 104 -5.75 7.65 -24.01
CA GLY A 104 -4.40 7.17 -23.76
C GLY A 104 -4.33 5.98 -22.80
N PRO A 105 -3.15 5.68 -22.27
CA PRO A 105 -2.94 4.56 -21.36
C PRO A 105 -3.72 4.75 -20.05
N LYS A 106 -4.10 3.64 -19.42
CA LYS A 106 -4.72 3.63 -18.09
C LYS A 106 -3.70 3.80 -16.96
N SER A 107 -2.41 3.83 -17.28
CA SER A 107 -1.28 4.09 -16.36
C SER A 107 -0.93 5.58 -16.33
N PRO A 108 -0.28 6.06 -15.26
CA PRO A 108 0.29 7.40 -15.22
C PRO A 108 1.23 7.65 -16.40
N ILE A 109 1.18 8.86 -16.98
CA ILE A 109 2.08 9.30 -18.05
C ILE A 109 3.39 9.83 -17.45
N ALA A 110 3.28 10.66 -16.41
CA ALA A 110 4.43 11.26 -15.74
C ALA A 110 4.13 11.56 -14.26
N PHE A 111 5.21 11.71 -13.50
CA PHE A 111 5.17 12.13 -12.10
C PHE A 111 5.96 13.43 -11.96
N HIS A 112 5.33 14.44 -11.36
CA HIS A 112 5.91 15.75 -11.18
C HIS A 112 6.03 16.06 -9.69
N ALA A 113 7.18 16.60 -9.27
CA ALA A 113 7.38 17.02 -7.89
C ALA A 113 6.33 18.08 -7.49
N ILE A 114 5.93 18.08 -6.21
CA ILE A 114 4.97 19.06 -5.69
C ILE A 114 5.48 20.51 -5.82
N THR A 115 6.80 20.69 -5.86
CA THR A 115 7.48 21.97 -6.06
C THR A 115 7.63 22.37 -7.53
N SER A 116 7.22 21.50 -8.45
CA SER A 116 7.28 21.76 -9.89
C SER A 116 6.34 22.88 -10.30
N ASP A 117 6.76 23.69 -11.25
CA ASP A 117 5.95 24.75 -11.86
C ASP A 117 4.90 24.23 -12.85
N ILE A 118 4.72 22.90 -12.94
CA ILE A 118 3.81 22.28 -13.90
C ILE A 118 2.38 22.79 -13.76
N LEU A 119 1.91 23.09 -12.54
CA LEU A 119 0.57 23.66 -12.33
C LEU A 119 0.37 25.02 -13.01
N LYS A 120 1.43 25.81 -13.17
CA LYS A 120 1.35 27.10 -13.85
C LYS A 120 1.00 26.97 -15.35
N GLN A 121 1.18 25.77 -15.90
CA GLN A 121 0.90 25.44 -17.30
C GLN A 121 -0.52 24.91 -17.48
N THR A 122 -1.28 24.72 -16.41
CA THR A 122 -2.63 24.14 -16.48
C THR A 122 -3.71 25.21 -16.54
N THR A 123 -4.81 24.84 -17.17
CA THR A 123 -6.10 25.55 -17.07
C THR A 123 -7.10 24.64 -16.37
N ARG A 124 -7.88 25.21 -15.44
CA ARG A 124 -8.90 24.44 -14.73
C ARG A 124 -10.17 24.37 -15.57
N ASP A 125 -10.61 23.15 -15.87
CA ASP A 125 -11.82 22.92 -16.66
C ASP A 125 -13.10 22.83 -15.79
N GLY A 126 -14.26 22.76 -16.44
CA GLY A 126 -15.55 22.62 -15.76
C GLY A 126 -15.73 21.31 -14.99
N SER A 127 -14.85 20.33 -15.20
CA SER A 127 -14.78 19.07 -14.42
C SER A 127 -13.86 19.16 -13.20
N PHE A 128 -13.37 20.36 -12.88
CA PHE A 128 -12.44 20.63 -11.78
C PHE A 128 -11.08 19.93 -11.93
N LYS A 129 -10.70 19.57 -13.17
CA LYS A 129 -9.38 19.03 -13.48
C LYS A 129 -8.43 20.14 -13.92
N ASP A 130 -7.20 20.06 -13.47
CA ASP A 130 -6.12 20.94 -13.92
C ASP A 130 -5.51 20.34 -15.20
N ARG A 131 -5.90 20.90 -16.37
CA ARG A 131 -5.52 20.39 -17.70
C ARG A 131 -4.29 21.07 -18.24
N LEU A 132 -3.39 20.25 -18.78
CA LEU A 132 -2.23 20.67 -19.55
C LEU A 132 -2.60 20.99 -21.00
N PRO A 133 -1.78 21.78 -21.73
CA PRO A 133 -2.01 22.09 -23.15
C PRO A 133 -2.07 20.86 -24.07
N ASN A 134 -1.43 19.74 -23.68
CA ASN A 134 -1.47 18.48 -24.42
C ASN A 134 -2.77 17.67 -24.21
N GLY A 135 -3.75 18.19 -23.44
CA GLY A 135 -5.00 17.54 -23.14
C GLY A 135 -4.97 16.59 -21.93
N ASN A 136 -3.80 16.27 -21.39
CA ASN A 136 -3.67 15.50 -20.17
C ASN A 136 -4.14 16.32 -18.96
N TYR A 137 -4.36 15.66 -17.82
CA TYR A 137 -4.69 16.35 -16.59
C TYR A 137 -3.76 15.94 -15.44
N LEU A 138 -3.58 16.85 -14.51
CA LEU A 138 -2.81 16.60 -13.28
C LEU A 138 -3.74 16.25 -12.13
N GLU A 139 -3.37 15.23 -11.39
CA GLU A 139 -4.02 14.82 -10.16
C GLU A 139 -3.03 14.82 -9.00
N LYS A 140 -3.29 15.67 -8.00
CA LYS A 140 -2.50 15.68 -6.77
C LYS A 140 -2.72 14.38 -6.02
N THR A 141 -1.63 13.61 -5.80
CA THR A 141 -1.67 12.31 -5.16
C THR A 141 -0.72 12.29 -3.96
N ALA A 142 -1.24 11.87 -2.82
CA ALA A 142 -0.47 11.64 -1.60
C ALA A 142 -0.21 10.14 -1.45
N TYR A 143 1.01 9.78 -1.10
CA TYR A 143 1.50 8.42 -0.89
C TYR A 143 1.91 8.28 0.57
N HIS A 144 1.26 7.38 1.28
CA HIS A 144 1.66 6.96 2.61
C HIS A 144 2.35 5.60 2.51
N PHE A 145 3.63 5.57 2.82
CA PHE A 145 4.39 4.33 2.90
C PHE A 145 4.15 3.70 4.26
N VAL A 146 3.76 2.44 4.25
CA VAL A 146 3.36 1.71 5.45
C VAL A 146 3.99 0.34 5.50
N LEU A 147 4.13 -0.20 6.70
CA LEU A 147 4.38 -1.62 6.93
C LEU A 147 3.07 -2.25 7.37
N LEU A 148 2.57 -3.21 6.59
CA LEU A 148 1.42 -4.04 6.97
C LEU A 148 1.85 -4.99 8.09
N VAL A 149 1.11 -4.96 9.18
CA VAL A 149 1.33 -5.84 10.33
C VAL A 149 0.28 -6.95 10.31
N SER A 150 0.74 -8.18 10.26
CA SER A 150 -0.12 -9.37 10.35
C SER A 150 0.42 -10.30 11.43
N GLU A 151 -0.46 -10.89 12.21
CA GLU A 151 -0.08 -11.81 13.28
C GLU A 151 0.74 -13.00 12.73
N GLY A 152 1.86 -13.31 13.39
CA GLY A 152 2.73 -14.41 13.01
C GLY A 152 3.57 -14.21 11.75
N SER A 153 3.55 -13.02 11.14
CA SER A 153 4.30 -12.70 9.92
C SER A 153 5.19 -11.48 10.10
N ALA A 154 6.30 -11.43 9.36
CA ALA A 154 7.12 -10.22 9.30
C ALA A 154 6.33 -9.08 8.65
N PRO A 155 6.47 -7.82 9.11
CA PRO A 155 5.83 -6.66 8.49
C PRO A 155 6.20 -6.55 7.01
N LYS A 156 5.22 -6.25 6.16
CA LYS A 156 5.39 -6.14 4.71
C LYS A 156 5.24 -4.68 4.26
N PRO A 157 6.15 -4.15 3.43
CA PRO A 157 6.01 -2.80 2.90
C PRO A 157 4.83 -2.71 1.93
N ALA A 158 4.08 -1.62 2.03
CA ALA A 158 2.97 -1.30 1.14
C ALA A 158 2.81 0.23 1.01
N VAL A 159 2.03 0.66 0.04
CA VAL A 159 1.66 2.07 -0.18
C VAL A 159 0.15 2.23 -0.07
N VAL A 160 -0.29 3.28 0.61
CA VAL A 160 -1.68 3.74 0.57
C VAL A 160 -1.70 5.06 -0.19
N THR A 161 -2.53 5.16 -1.24
CA THR A 161 -2.63 6.38 -2.05
C THR A 161 -3.94 7.12 -1.78
N PHE A 162 -3.83 8.43 -1.66
CA PHE A 162 -4.99 9.33 -1.53
C PHE A 162 -4.94 10.39 -2.63
N LYS A 163 -6.08 10.58 -3.28
CA LYS A 163 -6.22 11.54 -4.37
C LYS A 163 -7.60 12.16 -4.36
N SER A 164 -7.77 13.28 -5.08
CA SER A 164 -9.04 13.97 -5.20
C SER A 164 -9.71 14.23 -3.82
N THR A 165 -10.95 13.80 -3.62
CA THR A 165 -11.71 14.00 -2.39
C THR A 165 -11.07 13.32 -1.17
N ASN A 166 -10.30 12.25 -1.37
CA ASN A 166 -9.64 11.52 -0.30
C ASN A 166 -8.37 12.21 0.25
N LEU A 167 -7.88 13.27 -0.38
CA LEU A 167 -6.78 14.06 0.17
C LEU A 167 -7.09 14.66 1.56
N LYS A 168 -8.37 14.86 1.88
CA LYS A 168 -8.77 15.27 3.23
C LYS A 168 -8.45 14.20 4.28
N VAL A 169 -8.58 12.91 3.91
CA VAL A 169 -8.26 11.78 4.78
C VAL A 169 -6.76 11.71 5.01
N SER A 170 -5.95 11.86 3.93
CA SER A 170 -4.49 11.93 4.03
C SER A 170 -4.04 13.03 4.99
N ARG A 171 -4.61 14.25 4.87
CA ARG A 171 -4.28 15.36 5.78
C ARG A 171 -4.63 15.04 7.24
N ARG A 172 -5.81 14.43 7.48
CA ARG A 172 -6.19 14.02 8.83
C ARG A 172 -5.24 12.96 9.38
N TRP A 173 -4.80 12.01 8.55
CA TRP A 173 -3.83 11.01 8.95
C TRP A 173 -2.48 11.65 9.31
N ASN A 174 -1.97 12.58 8.47
CA ASN A 174 -0.74 13.31 8.78
C ASN A 174 -0.84 14.05 10.12
N ASN A 175 -1.96 14.73 10.39
CA ASN A 175 -2.16 15.39 11.69
C ASN A 175 -2.09 14.38 12.84
N LEU A 176 -2.79 13.25 12.72
CA LEU A 176 -2.73 12.21 13.75
C LEU A 176 -1.31 11.71 13.98
N MET A 177 -0.52 11.51 12.92
CA MET A 177 0.87 11.06 13.04
C MET A 177 1.77 12.11 13.71
N THR A 178 1.59 13.39 13.37
CA THR A 178 2.38 14.47 13.97
C THR A 178 1.97 14.80 15.41
N ASP A 179 0.72 14.54 15.77
CA ASP A 179 0.19 14.77 17.11
C ASP A 179 0.52 13.64 18.09
N VAL A 180 0.93 12.46 17.58
CA VAL A 180 1.36 11.34 18.42
C VAL A 180 2.72 11.67 19.04
N GLN A 181 2.74 11.86 20.36
CA GLN A 181 3.94 12.10 21.14
C GLN A 181 4.11 11.02 22.21
N PHE A 182 5.35 10.58 22.38
CA PHE A 182 5.73 9.64 23.43
C PHE A 182 6.51 10.37 24.50
N LYS A 183 6.24 10.02 25.76
CA LYS A 183 6.99 10.54 26.91
C LYS A 183 8.28 9.73 27.08
N GLY A 184 9.43 10.37 26.80
CA GLY A 184 10.77 9.83 27.08
C GLY A 184 11.32 10.35 28.41
N GLN A 185 12.59 10.06 28.67
CA GLN A 185 13.29 10.53 29.88
C GLN A 185 13.47 12.05 29.88
N ASP A 186 13.72 12.64 28.70
CA ASP A 186 13.99 14.06 28.50
C ASP A 186 12.78 14.88 28.06
N GLY A 187 11.57 14.31 28.10
CA GLY A 187 10.34 14.97 27.67
C GLY A 187 9.56 14.22 26.60
N TYR A 188 8.68 14.95 25.89
CA TYR A 188 7.89 14.38 24.80
C TYR A 188 8.65 14.43 23.47
N PHE A 189 8.56 13.38 22.69
CA PHE A 189 9.12 13.32 21.35
C PHE A 189 8.17 12.62 20.35
N THR A 190 8.29 13.00 19.09
CA THR A 190 7.62 12.27 17.98
C THR A 190 8.52 11.12 17.53
N PRO A 191 7.97 9.90 17.34
CA PRO A 191 8.77 8.77 16.87
C PRO A 191 9.43 9.08 15.52
N PRO A 192 10.64 8.56 15.24
CA PRO A 192 11.33 8.77 13.96
C PRO A 192 10.54 8.32 12.73
N SER A 193 9.60 7.36 12.90
CA SER A 193 8.70 6.89 11.85
C SER A 193 7.65 7.91 11.42
N PHE A 194 7.53 9.03 12.15
CA PHE A 194 6.57 10.10 11.88
C PHE A 194 7.23 11.44 11.58
N SER A 195 8.56 11.51 11.61
CA SER A 195 9.35 12.72 11.33
C SER A 195 9.77 12.83 9.87
#